data_6db3a128bf59b5efe0bcce131a228c2b
#
_entry.id   6db3a128bf59b5efe0bcce131a228c2b
#
_cell.length_a   1.000
_cell.length_b   1.000
_cell.length_c   1.000
_cell.angle_alpha   90.00
_cell.angle_beta   90.00
_cell.angle_gamma   90.00
#
_symmetry.space_group_name_H-M   'P 1'
#
loop_
_entity.id
_entity.type
_entity.pdbx_description
1 polymer ?
#
loop_
_entity_poly.entity_id
_entity_poly.type
_entity_poly.pdbx_seq_one_letter_code
_entity_poly.pdbx_strand_id
1 'polypeptide(L)'
;MNINVAKGGETIHVTGKSNSKILTFKWKTNFGIANVTSFKVNGSTTATSGTAITGDPGATGEYTYDVTIVVPKNETITVRSATLEIKGEGSTVVKTITITQALGDSYLYLNSKGTTTATVTIPRGGGEQTLSVLSNDEWTFEPAE
;
A
#
# COMPACT_ATOMS: atom_id res chain seq x y z
N MET A 1 10.06 1.91 -13.09
CA MET A 1 9.54 0.53 -12.92
C MET A 1 8.09 0.63 -12.46
N ASN A 2 7.19 -0.11 -13.07
CA ASN A 2 5.77 -0.16 -12.66
C ASN A 2 5.45 -1.53 -12.10
N ILE A 3 4.73 -1.57 -11.00
CA ILE A 3 4.33 -2.79 -10.28
C ILE A 3 2.83 -2.73 -10.03
N ASN A 4 2.11 -3.76 -10.43
CA ASN A 4 0.70 -3.89 -10.16
C ASN A 4 0.49 -4.86 -8.99
N VAL A 5 -0.28 -4.43 -8.01
CA VAL A 5 -0.57 -5.14 -6.78
C VAL A 5 -2.05 -5.48 -6.74
N ALA A 6 -2.36 -6.69 -6.36
CA ALA A 6 -3.75 -7.12 -6.15
C ALA A 6 -4.38 -6.38 -4.95
N LYS A 7 -5.71 -6.36 -4.89
CA LYS A 7 -6.47 -5.74 -3.78
C LYS A 7 -6.09 -6.26 -2.39
N GLY A 8 -5.66 -7.50 -2.28
CA GLY A 8 -5.25 -8.14 -1.02
C GLY A 8 -3.96 -7.58 -0.43
N GLY A 9 -3.20 -6.81 -1.20
CA GLY A 9 -1.87 -6.37 -0.83
C GLY A 9 -0.82 -7.46 -1.03
N GLU A 10 0.44 -7.08 -0.98
CA GLU A 10 1.57 -8.01 -1.06
C GLU A 10 2.87 -7.37 -0.56
N THR A 11 3.89 -8.20 -0.37
CA THR A 11 5.25 -7.76 -0.12
C THR A 11 6.03 -7.80 -1.43
N ILE A 12 6.58 -6.67 -1.81
CA ILE A 12 7.35 -6.49 -3.04
C ILE A 12 8.84 -6.45 -2.70
N HIS A 13 9.64 -7.14 -3.48
CA HIS A 13 11.10 -7.04 -3.47
C HIS A 13 11.58 -6.37 -4.75
N VAL A 14 12.32 -5.28 -4.60
CA VAL A 14 12.94 -4.57 -5.73
C VAL A 14 14.44 -4.62 -5.57
N THR A 15 15.10 -5.34 -6.47
CA THR A 15 16.54 -5.45 -6.48
C THR A 15 17.17 -4.47 -7.47
N GLY A 16 18.37 -4.02 -7.17
CA GLY A 16 19.10 -3.09 -8.02
C GLY A 16 20.59 -3.06 -7.65
N LYS A 17 21.35 -2.35 -8.49
CA LYS A 17 22.78 -2.12 -8.26
C LYS A 17 23.08 -0.62 -8.27
N SER A 18 24.05 -0.21 -7.48
CA SER A 18 24.54 1.16 -7.45
C SER A 18 26.00 1.20 -7.02
N ASN A 19 26.77 2.09 -7.60
CA ASN A 19 28.11 2.44 -7.14
C ASN A 19 28.12 3.48 -6.01
N SER A 20 26.96 3.98 -5.59
CA SER A 20 26.83 4.90 -4.48
C SER A 20 26.76 4.18 -3.15
N LYS A 21 27.54 4.62 -2.17
CA LYS A 21 27.48 4.17 -0.77
C LYS A 21 26.23 4.66 -0.04
N ILE A 22 25.60 5.73 -0.53
CA ILE A 22 24.43 6.34 0.09
C ILE A 22 23.31 6.34 -0.93
N LEU A 23 22.21 5.65 -0.62
CA LEU A 23 20.96 5.77 -1.35
C LEU A 23 19.90 6.44 -0.48
N THR A 24 19.15 7.35 -1.08
CA THR A 24 17.99 7.97 -0.46
C THR A 24 16.72 7.41 -1.08
N PHE A 25 15.74 7.13 -0.23
CA PHE A 25 14.40 6.69 -0.58
C PHE A 25 13.43 7.76 -0.17
N LYS A 26 12.65 8.25 -1.12
CA LYS A 26 11.64 9.28 -0.85
C LYS A 26 10.34 8.90 -1.53
N TRP A 27 9.25 8.84 -0.77
CA TRP A 27 7.92 8.78 -1.34
C TRP A 27 7.57 10.13 -1.97
N LYS A 28 7.35 10.14 -3.28
CA LYS A 28 6.82 11.28 -4.01
C LYS A 28 5.32 11.39 -3.80
N THR A 29 4.65 10.25 -3.89
CA THR A 29 3.24 10.07 -3.54
C THR A 29 3.12 8.80 -2.73
N ASN A 30 2.38 8.87 -1.64
CA ASN A 30 2.08 7.71 -0.80
C ASN A 30 0.79 8.00 -0.04
N PHE A 31 -0.28 7.35 -0.42
CA PHE A 31 -1.58 7.51 0.24
C PHE A 31 -1.72 6.63 1.49
N GLY A 32 -0.62 6.38 2.19
CA GLY A 32 -0.57 5.50 3.36
C GLY A 32 -0.68 4.01 3.02
N ILE A 33 -0.52 3.65 1.75
CA ILE A 33 -0.77 2.29 1.24
C ILE A 33 0.47 1.42 1.15
N ALA A 34 1.65 2.03 1.08
CA ALA A 34 2.91 1.30 0.93
C ALA A 34 3.97 1.85 1.88
N ASN A 35 4.79 0.95 2.41
CA ASN A 35 5.90 1.29 3.29
C ASN A 35 7.16 0.54 2.85
N VAL A 36 8.30 1.23 2.87
CA VAL A 36 9.60 0.56 2.81
C VAL A 36 9.87 -0.03 4.18
N THR A 37 9.88 -1.34 4.29
CA THR A 37 10.04 -2.05 5.57
C THR A 37 11.45 -2.54 5.80
N SER A 38 12.21 -2.77 4.73
CA SER A 38 13.63 -3.10 4.84
C SER A 38 14.40 -2.65 3.60
N PHE A 39 15.69 -2.46 3.81
CA PHE A 39 16.64 -2.11 2.77
C PHE A 39 17.94 -2.85 3.05
N LYS A 40 18.34 -3.75 2.15
CA LYS A 40 19.52 -4.59 2.30
C LYS A 40 20.55 -4.29 1.24
N VAL A 41 21.80 -4.46 1.59
CA VAL A 41 22.97 -4.35 0.71
C VAL A 41 23.66 -5.68 0.65
N ASN A 42 24.07 -6.11 -0.53
CA ASN A 42 24.71 -7.40 -0.77
C ASN A 42 23.93 -8.59 -0.16
N GLY A 43 22.60 -8.47 -0.14
CA GLY A 43 21.68 -9.52 0.30
C GLY A 43 21.51 -9.68 1.81
N SER A 44 22.38 -9.14 2.65
CA SER A 44 22.34 -9.40 4.09
C SER A 44 22.41 -8.18 4.99
N THR A 45 23.20 -7.17 4.64
CA THR A 45 23.41 -5.99 5.49
C THR A 45 22.25 -5.05 5.39
N THR A 46 21.57 -4.79 6.51
CA THR A 46 20.51 -3.77 6.57
C THR A 46 21.13 -2.37 6.48
N ALA A 47 20.55 -1.52 5.64
CA ALA A 47 20.94 -0.12 5.48
C ALA A 47 19.76 0.81 5.76
N THR A 48 20.07 2.07 6.05
CA THR A 48 19.07 3.12 6.29
C THR A 48 19.14 4.15 5.16
N SER A 49 18.00 4.62 4.72
CA SER A 49 17.89 5.68 3.71
C SER A 49 18.70 6.90 4.12
N GLY A 50 19.54 7.39 3.21
CA GLY A 50 20.38 8.56 3.45
C GLY A 50 21.62 8.32 4.33
N THR A 51 21.89 7.08 4.72
CA THR A 51 23.06 6.72 5.53
C THR A 51 24.07 5.94 4.70
N ALA A 52 25.34 6.26 4.86
CA ALA A 52 26.42 5.52 4.20
C ALA A 52 26.44 4.08 4.68
N ILE A 53 26.50 3.14 3.74
CA ILE A 53 26.71 1.72 4.05
C ILE A 53 28.18 1.42 4.27
N THR A 54 28.43 0.46 5.17
CA THR A 54 29.75 -0.10 5.37
C THR A 54 29.89 -1.37 4.54
N GLY A 55 31.08 -1.63 4.02
CA GLY A 55 31.36 -2.84 3.25
C GLY A 55 32.14 -2.56 1.98
N ASP A 56 32.64 -3.63 1.41
CA ASP A 56 33.39 -3.59 0.16
C ASP A 56 32.41 -3.91 -1.00
N PRO A 57 32.31 -3.04 -2.02
CA PRO A 57 31.48 -3.31 -3.20
C PRO A 57 32.07 -4.42 -4.09
N GLY A 58 33.24 -4.95 -3.75
CA GLY A 58 33.96 -5.94 -4.56
C GLY A 58 34.58 -5.38 -5.83
N ALA A 59 35.10 -6.25 -6.69
CA ALA A 59 35.83 -5.89 -7.88
C ALA A 59 35.02 -5.06 -8.90
N THR A 60 33.69 -5.12 -8.85
CA THR A 60 32.83 -4.34 -9.74
C THR A 60 32.57 -2.92 -9.27
N GLY A 61 32.89 -2.59 -8.02
CA GLY A 61 32.58 -1.30 -7.42
C GLY A 61 31.07 -1.05 -7.25
N GLU A 62 30.24 -2.10 -7.31
CA GLU A 62 28.79 -2.00 -7.24
C GLU A 62 28.23 -2.73 -6.02
N TYR A 63 27.37 -2.04 -5.29
CA TYR A 63 26.55 -2.63 -4.22
C TYR A 63 25.26 -3.19 -4.82
N THR A 64 24.83 -4.35 -4.35
CA THR A 64 23.49 -4.90 -4.67
C THR A 64 22.51 -4.51 -3.58
N TYR A 65 21.41 -3.92 -3.97
CA TYR A 65 20.35 -3.47 -3.08
C TYR A 65 19.10 -4.32 -3.25
N ASP A 66 18.44 -4.63 -2.13
CA ASP A 66 17.13 -5.25 -2.07
C ASP A 66 16.22 -4.38 -1.19
N VAL A 67 15.18 -3.82 -1.79
CA VAL A 67 14.21 -2.96 -1.12
C VAL A 67 12.92 -3.74 -0.93
N THR A 68 12.53 -3.96 0.32
CA THR A 68 11.26 -4.61 0.66
C THR A 68 10.19 -3.54 0.91
N ILE A 69 9.11 -3.63 0.15
CA ILE A 69 7.97 -2.72 0.22
C ILE A 69 6.73 -3.55 0.58
N VAL A 70 6.09 -3.23 1.70
CA VAL A 70 4.82 -3.85 2.09
C VAL A 70 3.67 -2.97 1.63
N VAL A 71 2.78 -3.53 0.82
CA VAL A 71 1.54 -2.90 0.38
C VAL A 71 0.39 -3.58 1.10
N PRO A 72 -0.31 -2.88 2.01
CA PRO A 72 -1.43 -3.46 2.74
C PRO A 72 -2.66 -3.63 1.84
N LYS A 73 -3.62 -4.43 2.30
CA LYS A 73 -4.91 -4.60 1.64
C LYS A 73 -5.58 -3.26 1.32
N ASN A 74 -6.17 -3.16 0.13
CA ASN A 74 -7.02 -2.04 -0.25
C ASN A 74 -8.47 -2.33 0.17
N GLU A 75 -8.96 -1.59 1.13
CA GLU A 75 -10.35 -1.70 1.60
C GLU A 75 -11.28 -0.64 0.99
N THR A 76 -10.75 0.17 0.05
CA THR A 76 -11.52 1.19 -0.67
C THR A 76 -11.88 0.70 -2.08
N ILE A 77 -12.95 1.22 -2.63
CA ILE A 77 -13.40 0.93 -4.00
C ILE A 77 -12.65 1.72 -5.08
N THR A 78 -11.53 2.32 -4.73
CA THR A 78 -10.71 3.11 -5.65
C THR A 78 -9.35 2.45 -5.87
N VAL A 79 -8.83 2.56 -7.09
CA VAL A 79 -7.45 2.24 -7.40
C VAL A 79 -6.54 3.21 -6.66
N ARG A 80 -5.50 2.69 -6.02
CA ARG A 80 -4.51 3.50 -5.30
C ARG A 80 -3.16 3.41 -5.98
N SER A 81 -2.36 4.48 -5.86
CA SER A 81 -0.98 4.45 -6.35
C SER A 81 -0.02 5.14 -5.38
N ALA A 82 1.22 4.66 -5.40
CA ALA A 82 2.35 5.25 -4.71
C ALA A 82 3.55 5.29 -5.62
N THR A 83 4.41 6.30 -5.45
CA THR A 83 5.65 6.45 -6.21
C THR A 83 6.81 6.65 -5.26
N LEU A 84 7.76 5.72 -5.29
CA LEU A 84 9.01 5.77 -4.55
C LEU A 84 10.13 6.26 -5.47
N GLU A 85 10.86 7.27 -5.05
CA GLU A 85 12.07 7.76 -5.69
C GLU A 85 13.30 7.21 -4.97
N ILE A 86 14.26 6.73 -5.75
CA ILE A 86 15.55 6.24 -5.28
C ILE A 86 16.65 7.05 -5.95
N LYS A 87 17.57 7.61 -5.16
CA LYS A 87 18.65 8.44 -5.65
C LYS A 87 19.95 8.11 -4.92
N GLY A 88 21.05 7.97 -5.67
CA GLY A 88 22.41 7.90 -5.10
C GLY A 88 22.93 9.27 -4.75
N GLU A 89 23.79 9.36 -3.73
CA GLU A 89 24.49 10.59 -3.37
C GLU A 89 25.32 11.09 -4.56
N GLY A 90 25.28 12.40 -4.80
CA GLY A 90 25.97 13.04 -5.92
C GLY A 90 25.37 12.75 -7.31
N SER A 91 24.38 11.86 -7.40
CA SER A 91 23.73 11.54 -8.66
C SER A 91 22.65 12.57 -9.01
N THR A 92 22.55 12.92 -10.29
CA THR A 92 21.42 13.66 -10.85
C THR A 92 20.29 12.71 -11.29
N VAL A 93 20.59 11.40 -11.38
CA VAL A 93 19.64 10.38 -11.83
C VAL A 93 18.77 9.91 -10.68
N VAL A 94 17.47 10.03 -10.86
CA VAL A 94 16.45 9.49 -9.96
C VAL A 94 15.81 8.28 -10.63
N LYS A 95 15.74 7.16 -9.93
CA LYS A 95 14.97 5.99 -10.33
C LYS A 95 13.63 6.00 -9.60
N THR A 96 12.57 5.67 -10.32
CA THR A 96 11.22 5.65 -9.76
C THR A 96 10.62 4.26 -9.81
N ILE A 97 9.92 3.90 -8.74
CA ILE A 97 9.08 2.71 -8.64
C ILE A 97 7.66 3.22 -8.44
N THR A 98 6.80 2.93 -9.39
CA THR A 98 5.37 3.24 -9.29
C THR A 98 4.61 1.97 -8.96
N ILE A 99 3.85 1.99 -7.89
CA ILE A 99 3.03 0.89 -7.42
C ILE A 99 1.58 1.29 -7.66
N THR A 100 0.83 0.46 -8.36
CA THR A 100 -0.61 0.64 -8.57
C THR A 100 -1.33 -0.55 -7.97
N GLN A 101 -2.22 -0.28 -7.02
CA GLN A 101 -3.00 -1.33 -6.36
C GLN A 101 -4.45 -1.31 -6.84
N ALA A 102 -4.94 -2.50 -7.19
CA ALA A 102 -6.33 -2.69 -7.57
C ALA A 102 -7.29 -2.24 -6.46
N LEU A 103 -8.46 -1.79 -6.85
CA LEU A 103 -9.56 -1.43 -5.94
C LEU A 103 -9.99 -2.64 -5.08
N GLY A 104 -10.47 -2.38 -3.89
CA GLY A 104 -11.06 -3.37 -3.00
C GLY A 104 -12.50 -3.73 -3.38
N ASP A 105 -13.09 -4.63 -2.63
CA ASP A 105 -14.48 -5.01 -2.84
C ASP A 105 -15.42 -3.95 -2.26
N SER A 106 -16.51 -3.69 -2.94
CA SER A 106 -17.65 -2.96 -2.39
C SER A 106 -18.35 -3.83 -1.33
N TYR A 107 -18.83 -3.22 -0.27
CA TYR A 107 -19.63 -3.88 0.74
C TYR A 107 -20.75 -2.98 1.26
N LEU A 108 -21.80 -3.61 1.71
CA LEU A 108 -22.90 -2.99 2.45
C LEU A 108 -23.30 -3.94 3.58
N TYR A 109 -23.24 -3.46 4.81
CA TYR A 109 -23.62 -4.20 6.02
C TYR A 109 -24.69 -3.44 6.79
N LEU A 110 -25.57 -4.22 7.43
CA LEU A 110 -26.66 -3.69 8.25
C LEU A 110 -26.37 -3.95 9.74
N ASN A 111 -26.41 -2.91 10.53
CA ASN A 111 -26.12 -2.88 11.98
C ASN A 111 -24.67 -3.22 12.37
N SER A 112 -24.04 -4.20 11.75
CA SER A 112 -22.66 -4.59 12.05
C SER A 112 -21.93 -5.16 10.84
N LYS A 113 -20.59 -5.10 10.88
CA LYS A 113 -19.74 -5.66 9.83
C LYS A 113 -20.02 -7.15 9.61
N GLY A 114 -20.22 -7.52 8.35
CA GLY A 114 -20.51 -8.89 7.93
C GLY A 114 -22.00 -9.27 7.90
N THR A 115 -22.88 -8.40 8.40
CA THR A 115 -24.33 -8.66 8.39
C THR A 115 -24.96 -8.05 7.14
N THR A 116 -25.56 -8.87 6.29
CA THR A 116 -26.18 -8.46 5.03
C THR A 116 -27.71 -8.40 5.09
N THR A 117 -28.30 -8.92 6.17
CA THR A 117 -29.74 -8.88 6.42
C THR A 117 -30.01 -8.42 7.84
N ALA A 118 -31.10 -7.69 8.04
CA ALA A 118 -31.56 -7.30 9.37
C ALA A 118 -33.08 -7.43 9.44
N THR A 119 -33.58 -7.91 10.58
CA THR A 119 -35.01 -7.93 10.88
C THR A 119 -35.35 -6.79 11.80
N VAL A 120 -36.29 -5.98 11.40
CA VAL A 120 -36.84 -4.89 12.21
C VAL A 120 -38.25 -5.26 12.61
N THR A 121 -38.51 -5.31 13.92
CA THR A 121 -39.84 -5.58 14.45
C THR A 121 -40.51 -4.26 14.86
N ILE A 122 -41.59 -3.93 14.18
CA ILE A 122 -42.40 -2.76 14.50
C ILE A 122 -43.51 -3.19 15.47
N PRO A 123 -43.60 -2.62 16.69
CA PRO A 123 -44.66 -2.96 17.61
C PRO A 123 -46.02 -2.52 17.07
N ARG A 124 -47.11 -3.18 17.53
CA ARG A 124 -48.48 -2.92 17.06
C ARG A 124 -48.90 -1.43 17.18
N GLY A 125 -48.33 -0.69 18.12
CA GLY A 125 -48.60 0.73 18.30
C GLY A 125 -47.80 1.66 17.35
N GLY A 126 -47.03 1.11 16.44
CA GLY A 126 -46.11 1.86 15.60
C GLY A 126 -44.84 2.26 16.37
N GLY A 127 -44.03 3.11 15.76
CA GLY A 127 -42.81 3.65 16.36
C GLY A 127 -41.68 3.76 15.34
N GLU A 128 -40.65 4.53 15.69
CA GLU A 128 -39.46 4.66 14.89
C GLU A 128 -38.49 3.50 15.20
N GLN A 129 -37.85 3.00 14.17
CA GLN A 129 -36.78 2.02 14.27
C GLN A 129 -35.57 2.51 13.51
N THR A 130 -34.40 2.37 14.10
CA THR A 130 -33.14 2.79 13.48
C THR A 130 -32.39 1.57 12.97
N LEU A 131 -31.99 1.65 11.70
CA LEU A 131 -31.11 0.70 11.05
C LEU A 131 -29.81 1.40 10.69
N SER A 132 -28.69 0.92 11.21
CA SER A 132 -27.38 1.43 10.84
C SER A 132 -26.87 0.75 9.56
N VAL A 133 -26.38 1.56 8.63
CA VAL A 133 -25.77 1.08 7.38
C VAL A 133 -24.29 1.41 7.39
N LEU A 134 -23.45 0.39 7.12
CA LEU A 134 -22.01 0.54 6.91
C LEU A 134 -21.71 0.16 5.47
N SER A 135 -21.17 1.11 4.71
CA SER A 135 -20.77 0.90 3.33
C SER A 135 -19.49 1.65 3.01
N ASN A 136 -18.69 1.16 2.08
CA ASN A 136 -17.58 1.88 1.46
C ASN A 136 -17.94 2.40 0.06
N ASP A 137 -19.18 2.29 -0.34
CA ASP A 137 -19.72 2.68 -1.64
C ASP A 137 -21.03 3.46 -1.46
N GLU A 138 -21.51 4.10 -2.51
CA GLU A 138 -22.84 4.71 -2.54
C GLU A 138 -23.92 3.64 -2.48
N TRP A 139 -25.01 3.92 -1.78
CA TRP A 139 -26.14 3.02 -1.67
C TRP A 139 -27.48 3.77 -1.71
N THR A 140 -28.48 3.08 -2.15
CA THR A 140 -29.86 3.60 -2.20
C THR A 140 -30.79 2.70 -1.41
N PHE A 141 -31.86 3.28 -0.90
CA PHE A 141 -32.94 2.56 -0.26
C PHE A 141 -34.19 2.66 -1.16
N GLU A 142 -34.70 1.51 -1.56
CA GLU A 142 -35.96 1.40 -2.29
C GLU A 142 -36.96 0.66 -1.42
N PRO A 143 -38.06 1.30 -0.96
CA PRO A 143 -39.10 0.60 -0.25
C PRO A 143 -39.79 -0.38 -1.20
N ALA A 144 -40.14 -1.59 -0.70
CA ALA A 144 -41.01 -2.50 -1.46
C ALA A 144 -42.37 -1.90 -1.62
N GLU A 145 -42.95 -2.02 -2.84
CA GLU A 145 -44.30 -1.64 -3.13
C GLU A 145 -45.30 -2.62 -2.50
#